data_fd4b4152307b0e44f4505c8eb33c859f
#
_entry.id   fd4b4152307b0e44f4505c8eb33c859f
#
_cell.length_a   1.000
_cell.length_b   1.000
_cell.length_c   1.000
_cell.angle_alpha   90.00
_cell.angle_beta   90.00
_cell.angle_gamma   90.00
#
_symmetry.space_group_name_H-M   'P 1'
#
loop_
_entity.id
_entity.type
_entity.pdbx_description
1 polymer ?
#
loop_
_entity_poly.entity_id
_entity_poly.type
_entity_poly.pdbx_seq_one_letter_code
_entity_poly.pdbx_strand_id
1 'polypeptide(L)'
;MKWAFFGTPELSVLALEEMASLNCRPDIVVCNPDTPVGRKQLITPPPTKVWAETNGIAVFQPASLKHETELTPLTKEDWDFFVVFAYGKIMPEWLINLPKYGTINAHPSLLPKLRGASPIRSTLLHDLSAAGVTIIEMDAELDHGPILTQLPVTLETPIPGRDLDTMLARICGDLLVHVMQEIMAKKITPRAQPHEDATFCTKITKDMAELAIDPHQLPTGDEALAVYKKICAFDGWPEAFFIHQNQRVKIKRATLTPTGTLEITRVTPEGKSEMAFTQYLSVLASREG
;
A
#
# COMPACT_ATOMS: atom_id res chain seq x y z
N MET A 1 16.11 20.87 -10.01
CA MET A 1 15.04 19.92 -10.37
C MET A 1 13.79 20.35 -9.64
N LYS A 2 12.72 20.68 -10.35
CA LYS A 2 11.43 21.08 -9.81
C LYS A 2 10.41 19.97 -10.03
N TRP A 3 9.79 19.47 -8.97
CA TRP A 3 8.93 18.31 -9.11
C TRP A 3 7.81 18.26 -8.07
N ALA A 4 6.70 17.64 -8.45
CA ALA A 4 5.53 17.45 -7.60
C ALA A 4 5.38 15.98 -7.20
N PHE A 5 5.01 15.73 -5.95
CA PHE A 5 4.70 14.40 -5.44
C PHE A 5 3.19 14.20 -5.30
N PHE A 6 2.65 13.15 -5.88
CA PHE A 6 1.25 12.75 -5.79
C PHE A 6 1.13 11.51 -4.90
N GLY A 7 0.58 11.67 -3.71
CA GLY A 7 0.40 10.58 -2.77
C GLY A 7 -0.48 10.98 -1.60
N THR A 8 -1.13 10.03 -0.93
CA THR A 8 -2.13 10.34 0.11
C THR A 8 -1.91 9.63 1.44
N PRO A 9 -1.77 8.26 1.50
CA PRO A 9 -1.73 7.52 2.75
C PRO A 9 -0.36 7.55 3.43
N GLU A 10 -0.27 6.94 4.61
CA GLU A 10 0.96 6.74 5.37
C GLU A 10 2.06 6.06 4.53
N LEU A 11 1.68 5.14 3.68
CA LEU A 11 2.60 4.47 2.74
C LEU A 11 3.38 5.48 1.89
N SER A 12 2.72 6.55 1.43
CA SER A 12 3.36 7.64 0.67
C SER A 12 4.29 8.49 1.54
N VAL A 13 3.99 8.64 2.84
CA VAL A 13 4.87 9.34 3.79
C VAL A 13 6.17 8.59 3.97
N LEU A 14 6.13 7.26 4.12
CA LEU A 14 7.34 6.44 4.25
C LEU A 14 8.28 6.59 3.04
N ALA A 15 7.73 6.67 1.83
CA ALA A 15 8.53 6.93 0.63
C ALA A 15 9.09 8.37 0.61
N LEU A 16 8.29 9.37 1.00
CA LEU A 16 8.74 10.76 1.11
C LEU A 16 9.85 10.94 2.16
N GLU A 17 9.78 10.24 3.29
CA GLU A 17 10.84 10.23 4.31
C GLU A 17 12.14 9.65 3.76
N GLU A 18 12.07 8.55 3.02
CA GLU A 18 13.23 7.96 2.37
C GLU A 18 13.84 8.92 1.34
N MET A 19 13.02 9.49 0.46
CA MET A 19 13.47 10.50 -0.52
C MET A 19 14.09 11.72 0.16
N ALA A 20 13.50 12.21 1.26
CA ALA A 20 14.02 13.34 2.03
C ALA A 20 15.36 13.03 2.70
N SER A 21 15.57 11.78 3.16
CA SER A 21 16.85 11.32 3.74
C SER A 21 17.99 11.36 2.71
N LEU A 22 17.64 11.21 1.43
CA LEU A 22 18.53 11.31 0.26
C LEU A 22 18.62 12.74 -0.29
N ASN A 23 18.19 13.75 0.49
CA ASN A 23 18.15 15.17 0.10
C ASN A 23 17.29 15.45 -1.16
N CYS A 24 16.30 14.62 -1.43
CA CYS A 24 15.37 14.78 -2.54
C CYS A 24 13.98 15.09 -1.99
N ARG A 25 13.59 16.37 -1.99
CA ARG A 25 12.30 16.85 -1.49
C ARG A 25 11.48 17.45 -2.62
N PRO A 26 10.14 17.22 -2.67
CA PRO A 26 9.27 17.83 -3.65
C PRO A 26 9.08 19.33 -3.40
N ASP A 27 8.80 20.09 -4.44
CA ASP A 27 8.40 21.50 -4.34
C ASP A 27 6.94 21.63 -3.87
N ILE A 28 6.12 20.63 -4.18
CA ILE A 28 4.71 20.56 -3.79
C ILE A 28 4.27 19.10 -3.59
N VAL A 29 3.44 18.87 -2.57
CA VAL A 29 2.73 17.59 -2.36
C VAL A 29 1.29 17.75 -2.78
N VAL A 30 0.85 16.88 -3.69
CA VAL A 30 -0.54 16.78 -4.16
C VAL A 30 -1.19 15.58 -3.49
N CYS A 31 -2.23 15.81 -2.69
CA CYS A 31 -2.92 14.74 -1.97
C CYS A 31 -4.44 14.91 -2.02
N ASN A 32 -5.16 13.89 -1.60
CA ASN A 32 -6.62 13.97 -1.52
C ASN A 32 -7.06 15.01 -0.47
N PRO A 33 -8.26 15.60 -0.61
CA PRO A 33 -8.85 16.48 0.40
C PRO A 33 -8.98 15.82 1.77
N ASP A 34 -9.04 16.64 2.82
CA ASP A 34 -9.36 16.21 4.17
C ASP A 34 -10.70 15.48 4.19
N THR A 35 -10.80 14.35 4.86
CA THR A 35 -12.00 13.50 4.86
C THR A 35 -12.44 13.12 6.27
N PRO A 36 -13.74 12.86 6.49
CA PRO A 36 -14.22 12.32 7.75
C PRO A 36 -13.65 10.92 8.03
N VAL A 37 -13.03 10.72 9.21
CA VAL A 37 -12.40 9.46 9.59
C VAL A 37 -12.97 8.95 10.93
N GLY A 38 -13.04 7.64 11.07
CA GLY A 38 -13.46 6.95 12.28
C GLY A 38 -14.96 7.04 12.56
N ARG A 39 -15.38 6.49 13.72
CA ARG A 39 -16.80 6.47 14.14
C ARG A 39 -17.37 7.88 14.39
N LYS A 40 -16.54 8.82 14.82
CA LYS A 40 -16.92 10.20 15.12
C LYS A 40 -16.93 11.12 13.89
N GLN A 41 -16.58 10.61 12.71
CA GLN A 41 -16.53 11.37 11.44
C GLN A 41 -15.75 12.69 11.57
N LEU A 42 -14.62 12.66 12.28
CA LEU A 42 -13.76 13.83 12.43
C LEU A 42 -13.03 14.11 11.12
N ILE A 43 -13.10 15.34 10.64
CA ILE A 43 -12.34 15.79 9.47
C ILE A 43 -10.85 15.64 9.80
N THR A 44 -10.17 14.80 9.05
CA THR A 44 -8.78 14.42 9.29
C THR A 44 -7.97 14.70 8.03
N PRO A 45 -6.85 15.43 8.13
CA PRO A 45 -5.95 15.64 7.01
C PRO A 45 -5.26 14.33 6.61
N PRO A 46 -4.96 14.14 5.32
CA PRO A 46 -4.18 13.00 4.88
C PRO A 46 -2.74 13.06 5.44
N PRO A 47 -2.11 11.89 5.71
CA PRO A 47 -0.76 11.83 6.29
C PRO A 47 0.27 12.63 5.50
N THR A 48 0.23 12.60 4.17
CA THR A 48 1.16 13.36 3.32
C THR A 48 1.02 14.87 3.44
N LYS A 49 -0.20 15.39 3.69
CA LYS A 49 -0.41 16.80 4.00
C LYS A 49 0.30 17.18 5.31
N VAL A 50 0.08 16.40 6.36
CA VAL A 50 0.71 16.65 7.68
C VAL A 50 2.23 16.62 7.55
N TRP A 51 2.76 15.65 6.82
CA TRP A 51 4.19 15.55 6.56
C TRP A 51 4.73 16.77 5.80
N ALA A 52 4.05 17.17 4.72
CA ALA A 52 4.47 18.30 3.89
C ALA A 52 4.48 19.63 4.68
N GLU A 53 3.39 19.92 5.42
CA GLU A 53 3.29 21.12 6.26
C GLU A 53 4.38 21.15 7.33
N THR A 54 4.67 20.00 7.97
CA THR A 54 5.75 19.86 8.97
C THR A 54 7.13 20.14 8.37
N ASN A 55 7.33 19.82 7.10
CA ASN A 55 8.58 20.03 6.38
C ASN A 55 8.65 21.35 5.60
N GLY A 56 7.65 22.23 5.71
CA GLY A 56 7.59 23.51 5.03
C GLY A 56 7.40 23.40 3.52
N ILE A 57 6.80 22.31 3.04
CA ILE A 57 6.53 22.02 1.63
C ILE A 57 5.09 22.42 1.30
N ALA A 58 4.89 23.04 0.13
CA ALA A 58 3.56 23.44 -0.33
C ALA A 58 2.64 22.21 -0.50
N VAL A 59 1.35 22.40 -0.19
CA VAL A 59 0.32 21.35 -0.31
C VAL A 59 -0.76 21.80 -1.27
N PHE A 60 -1.20 20.89 -2.15
CA PHE A 60 -2.33 21.09 -3.03
C PHE A 60 -3.31 19.92 -2.94
N GLN A 61 -4.58 20.22 -2.68
CA GLN A 61 -5.64 19.23 -2.46
C GLN A 61 -6.78 19.40 -3.48
N PRO A 62 -6.57 19.06 -4.76
CA PRO A 62 -7.62 19.20 -5.76
C PRO A 62 -8.76 18.20 -5.50
N ALA A 63 -9.99 18.66 -5.55
CA ALA A 63 -11.16 17.78 -5.49
C ALA A 63 -11.23 16.85 -6.71
N SER A 64 -10.86 17.37 -7.88
CA SER A 64 -10.83 16.66 -9.15
C SER A 64 -9.57 17.00 -9.93
N LEU A 65 -9.12 16.07 -10.81
CA LEU A 65 -8.03 16.30 -11.77
C LEU A 65 -8.54 16.50 -13.20
N LYS A 66 -9.85 16.58 -13.40
CA LYS A 66 -10.46 16.57 -14.75
C LYS A 66 -10.30 17.90 -15.52
N HIS A 67 -10.29 19.00 -14.79
CA HIS A 67 -10.34 20.33 -15.40
C HIS A 67 -9.05 21.10 -15.14
N GLU A 68 -8.33 21.45 -16.19
CA GLU A 68 -7.08 22.17 -16.14
C GLU A 68 -7.16 23.49 -15.37
N THR A 69 -8.27 24.20 -15.51
CA THR A 69 -8.52 25.50 -14.84
C THR A 69 -8.55 25.40 -13.31
N GLU A 70 -8.85 24.21 -12.77
CA GLU A 70 -8.87 23.95 -11.33
C GLU A 70 -7.50 23.56 -10.79
N LEU A 71 -6.51 23.30 -11.68
CA LEU A 71 -5.18 22.82 -11.35
C LEU A 71 -4.09 23.88 -11.53
N THR A 72 -4.45 25.15 -11.39
CA THR A 72 -3.54 26.29 -11.56
C THR A 72 -2.17 26.14 -10.88
N PRO A 73 -2.05 25.59 -9.66
CA PRO A 73 -0.73 25.38 -9.03
C PRO A 73 0.17 24.40 -9.79
N LEU A 74 -0.40 23.56 -10.65
CA LEU A 74 0.35 22.61 -11.48
C LEU A 74 0.57 23.13 -12.90
N THR A 75 -0.42 23.82 -13.48
CA THR A 75 -0.43 24.19 -14.90
C THR A 75 0.32 25.48 -15.22
N LYS A 76 0.61 26.32 -14.21
CA LYS A 76 1.35 27.59 -14.39
C LYS A 76 2.85 27.49 -14.14
N GLU A 77 3.34 26.31 -13.83
CA GLU A 77 4.74 26.09 -13.46
C GLU A 77 5.39 25.10 -14.40
N ASP A 78 6.67 25.29 -14.65
CA ASP A 78 7.49 24.37 -15.44
C ASP A 78 8.02 23.26 -14.51
N TRP A 79 7.48 22.07 -14.65
CA TRP A 79 7.88 20.90 -13.88
C TRP A 79 8.88 20.03 -14.61
N ASP A 80 9.90 19.54 -13.90
CA ASP A 80 10.79 18.51 -14.40
C ASP A 80 10.09 17.14 -14.33
N PHE A 81 9.47 16.80 -13.20
CA PHE A 81 8.77 15.51 -12.99
C PHE A 81 7.46 15.68 -12.25
N PHE A 82 6.55 14.75 -12.50
CA PHE A 82 5.55 14.33 -11.52
C PHE A 82 5.90 12.93 -11.04
N VAL A 83 5.84 12.73 -9.72
CA VAL A 83 6.12 11.46 -9.05
C VAL A 83 4.86 11.01 -8.36
N VAL A 84 4.40 9.80 -8.66
CA VAL A 84 3.16 9.23 -8.12
C VAL A 84 3.48 8.02 -7.25
N PHE A 85 2.94 7.99 -6.04
CA PHE A 85 2.93 6.81 -5.20
C PHE A 85 1.70 6.78 -4.30
N ALA A 86 0.83 5.79 -4.50
CA ALA A 86 -0.40 5.58 -3.73
C ALA A 86 -1.30 6.84 -3.67
N TYR A 87 -1.53 7.51 -4.79
CA TYR A 87 -2.38 8.71 -4.86
C TYR A 87 -3.87 8.39 -4.85
N GLY A 88 -4.29 7.32 -5.54
CA GLY A 88 -5.66 6.82 -5.53
C GLY A 88 -6.66 7.57 -6.43
N LYS A 89 -6.20 8.47 -7.31
CA LYS A 89 -7.01 9.09 -8.37
C LYS A 89 -6.41 8.81 -9.74
N ILE A 90 -7.27 8.68 -10.73
CA ILE A 90 -6.85 8.60 -12.14
C ILE A 90 -6.40 9.98 -12.59
N MET A 91 -5.20 10.04 -13.16
CA MET A 91 -4.65 11.25 -13.76
C MET A 91 -4.99 11.29 -15.25
N PRO A 92 -5.53 12.38 -15.78
CA PRO A 92 -5.79 12.50 -17.20
C PRO A 92 -4.48 12.60 -17.99
N GLU A 93 -4.47 12.11 -19.23
CA GLU A 93 -3.29 12.03 -20.08
C GLU A 93 -2.56 13.36 -20.26
N TRP A 94 -3.30 14.47 -20.42
CA TRP A 94 -2.71 15.81 -20.54
C TRP A 94 -1.90 16.19 -19.28
N LEU A 95 -2.34 15.75 -18.08
CA LEU A 95 -1.62 16.03 -16.83
C LEU A 95 -0.40 15.11 -16.67
N ILE A 96 -0.51 13.85 -17.09
CA ILE A 96 0.61 12.90 -17.11
C ILE A 96 1.76 13.42 -17.98
N ASN A 97 1.42 14.05 -19.11
CA ASN A 97 2.39 14.56 -20.10
C ASN A 97 2.84 16.02 -19.84
N LEU A 98 2.39 16.65 -18.75
CA LEU A 98 2.72 18.03 -18.45
C LEU A 98 4.21 18.24 -18.09
N PRO A 99 4.87 17.40 -17.26
CA PRO A 99 6.26 17.59 -16.88
C PRO A 99 7.23 17.30 -18.03
N LYS A 100 8.33 18.01 -18.03
CA LYS A 100 9.39 17.90 -19.05
C LYS A 100 9.93 16.46 -19.25
N TYR A 101 10.09 15.72 -18.16
CA TYR A 101 10.58 14.35 -18.16
C TYR A 101 9.49 13.32 -17.87
N GLY A 102 8.21 13.74 -17.99
CA GLY A 102 7.06 12.86 -17.80
C GLY A 102 6.70 12.62 -16.33
N THR A 103 5.70 11.76 -16.16
CA THR A 103 5.19 11.33 -14.86
C THR A 103 5.65 9.90 -14.59
N ILE A 104 6.27 9.68 -13.44
CA ILE A 104 6.72 8.35 -13.02
C ILE A 104 5.90 7.86 -11.83
N ASN A 105 5.62 6.56 -11.78
CA ASN A 105 4.87 5.93 -10.71
C ASN A 105 5.68 4.79 -10.08
N ALA A 106 5.71 4.75 -8.74
CA ALA A 106 6.22 3.60 -8.02
C ALA A 106 5.07 2.61 -7.75
N HIS A 107 5.22 1.39 -8.24
CA HIS A 107 4.25 0.33 -8.05
C HIS A 107 4.86 -0.79 -7.19
N PRO A 108 4.31 -1.09 -6.00
CA PRO A 108 4.90 -2.04 -5.08
C PRO A 108 4.55 -3.50 -5.43
N SER A 109 4.89 -3.91 -6.64
CA SER A 109 4.96 -5.29 -7.12
C SER A 109 5.91 -5.38 -8.31
N LEU A 110 6.24 -6.59 -8.74
CA LEU A 110 6.99 -6.84 -9.97
C LEU A 110 6.03 -6.86 -11.17
N LEU A 111 5.80 -5.69 -11.78
CA LEU A 111 4.98 -5.58 -13.01
C LEU A 111 5.55 -6.45 -14.14
N PRO A 112 4.67 -7.06 -14.96
CA PRO A 112 3.23 -6.79 -15.11
C PRO A 112 2.32 -7.50 -14.10
N LYS A 113 2.86 -8.17 -13.08
CA LYS A 113 2.07 -8.83 -12.05
C LYS A 113 1.43 -7.81 -11.09
N LEU A 114 0.17 -8.07 -10.72
CA LEU A 114 -0.60 -7.35 -9.71
C LEU A 114 -0.79 -5.85 -10.03
N ARG A 115 -1.09 -5.51 -11.30
CA ARG A 115 -1.59 -4.16 -11.63
C ARG A 115 -2.84 -3.84 -10.82
N GLY A 116 -3.02 -2.61 -10.36
CA GLY A 116 -4.23 -2.16 -9.68
C GLY A 116 -4.06 -1.68 -8.26
N ALA A 117 -5.15 -1.77 -7.46
CA ALA A 117 -5.29 -0.95 -6.26
C ALA A 117 -4.60 -1.47 -4.99
N SER A 118 -4.24 -2.76 -4.92
CA SER A 118 -3.76 -3.37 -3.67
C SER A 118 -2.65 -4.39 -3.88
N PRO A 119 -1.54 -4.03 -4.58
CA PRO A 119 -0.50 -4.98 -4.95
C PRO A 119 0.17 -5.63 -3.73
N ILE A 120 0.50 -4.88 -2.67
CA ILE A 120 1.15 -5.39 -1.46
C ILE A 120 0.31 -6.48 -0.77
N ARG A 121 -0.99 -6.23 -0.62
CA ARG A 121 -1.90 -7.21 -0.01
C ARG A 121 -2.08 -8.44 -0.89
N SER A 122 -2.18 -8.23 -2.20
CA SER A 122 -2.32 -9.32 -3.18
C SER A 122 -1.05 -10.17 -3.29
N THR A 123 0.13 -9.59 -3.13
CA THR A 123 1.38 -10.33 -2.98
C THR A 123 1.29 -11.35 -1.84
N LEU A 124 0.88 -10.92 -0.65
CA LEU A 124 0.75 -11.80 0.52
C LEU A 124 -0.35 -12.85 0.37
N LEU A 125 -1.45 -12.51 -0.28
CA LEU A 125 -2.59 -13.42 -0.47
C LEU A 125 -2.33 -14.48 -1.54
N HIS A 126 -1.69 -14.10 -2.65
CA HIS A 126 -1.74 -14.90 -3.86
C HIS A 126 -0.36 -15.31 -4.40
N ASP A 127 0.63 -14.41 -4.41
CA ASP A 127 1.90 -14.66 -5.09
C ASP A 127 3.08 -13.93 -4.43
N LEU A 128 3.74 -14.59 -3.49
CA LEU A 128 4.93 -14.03 -2.82
C LEU A 128 6.07 -13.73 -3.80
N SER A 129 6.11 -14.41 -4.97
CA SER A 129 7.13 -14.15 -5.99
C SER A 129 6.93 -12.83 -6.75
N ALA A 130 5.75 -12.20 -6.60
CA ALA A 130 5.47 -10.87 -7.12
C ALA A 130 5.99 -9.74 -6.20
N ALA A 131 6.60 -10.08 -5.04
CA ALA A 131 7.14 -9.10 -4.12
C ALA A 131 8.29 -8.32 -4.74
N GLY A 132 8.20 -7.00 -4.67
CA GLY A 132 9.20 -6.09 -5.22
C GLY A 132 8.61 -4.72 -5.53
N VAL A 133 9.40 -3.91 -6.18
CA VAL A 133 9.00 -2.55 -6.62
C VAL A 133 9.32 -2.40 -8.08
N THR A 134 8.41 -1.81 -8.82
CA THR A 134 8.61 -1.37 -10.21
C THR A 134 8.39 0.13 -10.30
N ILE A 135 9.33 0.85 -10.90
CA ILE A 135 9.12 2.23 -11.34
C ILE A 135 8.77 2.20 -12.82
N ILE A 136 7.65 2.82 -13.17
CA ILE A 136 7.17 2.95 -14.56
C ILE A 136 7.08 4.42 -14.98
N GLU A 137 7.22 4.68 -16.25
CA GLU A 137 6.70 5.89 -16.86
C GLU A 137 5.20 5.71 -17.06
N MET A 138 4.40 6.68 -16.61
CA MET A 138 2.95 6.57 -16.67
C MET A 138 2.42 6.83 -18.09
N ASP A 139 1.40 6.10 -18.45
CA ASP A 139 0.53 6.35 -19.59
C ASP A 139 -0.94 6.46 -19.16
N ALA A 140 -1.86 6.49 -20.11
CA ALA A 140 -3.29 6.63 -19.82
C ALA A 140 -3.95 5.37 -19.23
N GLU A 141 -3.27 4.21 -19.28
CA GLU A 141 -3.79 2.95 -18.78
C GLU A 141 -3.26 2.62 -17.38
N LEU A 142 -3.99 1.79 -16.63
CA LEU A 142 -3.66 1.47 -15.24
C LEU A 142 -2.40 0.60 -15.13
N ASP A 143 -1.34 1.13 -14.54
CA ASP A 143 -0.06 0.45 -14.29
C ASP A 143 0.52 -0.25 -15.53
N HIS A 144 0.27 0.32 -16.70
CA HIS A 144 0.55 -0.27 -18.01
C HIS A 144 1.87 0.21 -18.61
N GLY A 145 2.26 1.42 -18.31
CA GLY A 145 3.40 2.10 -18.93
C GLY A 145 4.74 1.35 -18.86
N PRO A 146 5.73 1.77 -19.62
CA PRO A 146 7.01 1.08 -19.72
C PRO A 146 7.77 1.09 -18.39
N ILE A 147 8.47 -0.01 -18.13
CA ILE A 147 9.30 -0.21 -16.93
C ILE A 147 10.61 0.59 -17.08
N LEU A 148 10.88 1.41 -16.08
CA LEU A 148 12.14 2.14 -15.94
C LEU A 148 13.17 1.35 -15.12
N THR A 149 12.71 0.78 -13.99
CA THR A 149 13.52 -0.13 -13.17
C THR A 149 12.63 -1.06 -12.35
N GLN A 150 13.20 -2.20 -11.92
CA GLN A 150 12.55 -3.14 -11.01
C GLN A 150 13.55 -3.65 -9.98
N LEU A 151 13.10 -3.79 -8.73
CA LEU A 151 13.86 -4.42 -7.66
C LEU A 151 13.02 -5.53 -7.02
N PRO A 152 13.40 -6.81 -7.18
CA PRO A 152 12.73 -7.92 -6.52
C PRO A 152 13.04 -7.94 -5.02
N VAL A 153 12.06 -8.38 -4.23
CA VAL A 153 12.20 -8.68 -2.81
C VAL A 153 11.90 -10.14 -2.59
N THR A 154 12.83 -10.88 -1.99
CA THR A 154 12.61 -12.30 -1.69
C THR A 154 11.81 -12.44 -0.40
N LEU A 155 10.65 -13.09 -0.48
CA LEU A 155 9.82 -13.46 0.65
C LEU A 155 9.69 -14.99 0.68
N GLU A 156 10.39 -15.64 1.62
CA GLU A 156 10.28 -17.10 1.80
C GLU A 156 8.95 -17.49 2.46
N THR A 157 8.46 -16.64 3.34
CA THR A 157 7.19 -16.82 4.07
C THR A 157 6.41 -15.51 4.11
N PRO A 158 5.08 -15.55 4.31
CA PRO A 158 4.30 -14.34 4.54
C PRO A 158 4.77 -13.62 5.80
N ILE A 159 4.92 -12.29 5.70
CA ILE A 159 5.23 -11.38 6.80
C ILE A 159 4.04 -10.47 7.09
N PRO A 160 3.96 -9.83 8.28
CA PRO A 160 2.91 -8.86 8.55
C PRO A 160 2.82 -7.78 7.47
N GLY A 161 1.60 -7.46 7.06
CA GLY A 161 1.36 -6.52 5.94
C GLY A 161 1.95 -5.14 6.17
N ARG A 162 1.96 -4.64 7.41
CA ARG A 162 2.60 -3.36 7.75
C ARG A 162 4.12 -3.38 7.63
N ASP A 163 4.74 -4.53 7.90
CA ASP A 163 6.18 -4.68 7.73
C ASP A 163 6.54 -4.66 6.24
N LEU A 164 5.74 -5.33 5.40
CA LEU A 164 5.90 -5.30 3.96
C LEU A 164 5.60 -3.91 3.38
N ASP A 165 4.57 -3.20 3.88
CA ASP A 165 4.30 -1.80 3.53
C ASP A 165 5.53 -0.92 3.76
N THR A 166 6.12 -1.01 4.95
CA THR A 166 7.28 -0.21 5.34
C THR A 166 8.50 -0.52 4.46
N MET A 167 8.76 -1.80 4.23
CA MET A 167 9.89 -2.25 3.41
C MET A 167 9.73 -1.74 1.96
N LEU A 168 8.60 -2.01 1.33
CA LEU A 168 8.39 -1.64 -0.08
C LEU A 168 8.28 -0.13 -0.28
N ALA A 169 7.69 0.62 0.66
CA ALA A 169 7.61 2.07 0.56
C ALA A 169 8.99 2.74 0.60
N ARG A 170 9.90 2.26 1.47
CA ARG A 170 11.28 2.77 1.49
C ARG A 170 12.03 2.45 0.19
N ILE A 171 11.89 1.24 -0.31
CA ILE A 171 12.45 0.86 -1.62
C ILE A 171 11.88 1.74 -2.73
N CYS A 172 10.57 2.05 -2.71
CA CYS A 172 9.96 2.99 -3.65
C CYS A 172 10.63 4.36 -3.60
N GLY A 173 10.85 4.90 -2.40
CA GLY A 173 11.50 6.21 -2.21
C GLY A 173 12.92 6.24 -2.76
N ASP A 174 13.73 5.23 -2.44
CA ASP A 174 15.11 5.09 -2.92
C ASP A 174 15.17 4.99 -4.45
N LEU A 175 14.38 4.07 -5.04
CA LEU A 175 14.33 3.87 -6.48
C LEU A 175 13.83 5.10 -7.25
N LEU A 176 12.85 5.84 -6.70
CA LEU A 176 12.35 7.07 -7.33
C LEU A 176 13.45 8.12 -7.44
N VAL A 177 14.25 8.32 -6.39
CA VAL A 177 15.38 9.26 -6.43
C VAL A 177 16.41 8.84 -7.49
N HIS A 178 16.77 7.55 -7.48
CA HIS A 178 17.72 7.01 -8.46
C HIS A 178 17.20 7.16 -9.89
N VAL A 179 15.97 6.80 -10.16
CA VAL A 179 15.36 6.87 -11.51
C VAL A 179 15.29 8.30 -12.02
N MET A 180 14.87 9.28 -11.20
CA MET A 180 14.87 10.69 -11.62
C MET A 180 16.26 11.15 -12.06
N GLN A 181 17.32 10.80 -11.32
CA GLN A 181 18.71 11.15 -11.66
C GLN A 181 19.15 10.49 -12.97
N GLU A 182 18.84 9.21 -13.16
CA GLU A 182 19.21 8.45 -14.35
C GLU A 182 18.46 8.92 -15.62
N ILE A 183 17.18 9.34 -15.49
CA ILE A 183 16.42 9.96 -16.59
C ILE A 183 17.09 11.29 -17.01
N MET A 184 17.40 12.15 -16.04
CA MET A 184 18.08 13.43 -16.33
C MET A 184 19.45 13.23 -16.98
N ALA A 185 20.17 12.19 -16.57
CA ALA A 185 21.45 11.80 -17.14
C ALA A 185 21.31 11.07 -18.50
N LYS A 186 20.08 10.79 -18.98
CA LYS A 186 19.74 10.03 -20.19
C LYS A 186 20.36 8.62 -20.20
N LYS A 187 20.37 7.95 -19.05
CA LYS A 187 20.94 6.61 -18.87
C LYS A 187 19.91 5.49 -18.79
N ILE A 188 18.63 5.83 -18.62
CA ILE A 188 17.54 4.85 -18.61
C ILE A 188 17.00 4.63 -20.03
N THR A 189 16.79 3.37 -20.35
CA THR A 189 16.02 2.95 -21.53
C THR A 189 14.73 2.29 -21.04
N PRO A 190 13.56 2.90 -21.25
CA PRO A 190 12.28 2.33 -20.87
C PRO A 190 12.07 0.99 -21.59
N ARG A 191 11.54 -0.01 -20.87
CA ARG A 191 11.25 -1.34 -21.37
C ARG A 191 9.75 -1.61 -21.34
N ALA A 192 9.16 -1.98 -22.49
CA ALA A 192 7.74 -2.37 -22.54
C ALA A 192 7.48 -3.56 -21.58
N GLN A 193 6.31 -3.54 -20.95
CA GLN A 193 5.86 -4.69 -20.15
C GLN A 193 5.43 -5.84 -21.09
N PRO A 194 5.66 -7.12 -20.72
CA PRO A 194 5.02 -8.26 -21.39
C PRO A 194 3.54 -8.31 -20.96
N HIS A 195 2.68 -7.63 -21.70
CA HIS A 195 1.28 -7.38 -21.34
C HIS A 195 0.44 -8.65 -21.24
N GLU A 196 0.83 -9.70 -21.97
CA GLU A 196 0.22 -11.04 -21.93
C GLU A 196 0.39 -11.72 -20.56
N ASP A 197 1.42 -11.34 -19.80
CA ASP A 197 1.68 -11.90 -18.46
C ASP A 197 1.02 -11.07 -17.34
N ALA A 198 0.25 -10.04 -17.69
CA ALA A 198 -0.33 -9.14 -16.70
C ALA A 198 -1.38 -9.83 -15.83
N THR A 199 -1.24 -9.66 -14.52
CA THR A 199 -2.28 -10.01 -13.56
C THR A 199 -2.77 -8.76 -12.83
N PHE A 200 -4.00 -8.84 -12.29
CA PHE A 200 -4.66 -7.68 -11.70
C PHE A 200 -5.05 -7.94 -10.25
N CYS A 201 -4.97 -6.90 -9.45
CA CYS A 201 -5.44 -6.92 -8.07
C CYS A 201 -6.57 -5.90 -7.85
N THR A 202 -7.52 -6.28 -7.00
CA THR A 202 -8.68 -5.47 -6.67
C THR A 202 -8.46 -4.72 -5.35
N LYS A 203 -9.32 -3.74 -5.08
CA LYS A 203 -9.36 -3.06 -3.80
C LYS A 203 -9.76 -4.03 -2.69
N ILE A 204 -9.04 -4.00 -1.58
CA ILE A 204 -9.39 -4.78 -0.39
C ILE A 204 -10.70 -4.28 0.22
N THR A 205 -11.55 -5.24 0.62
CA THR A 205 -12.80 -4.98 1.35
C THR A 205 -12.76 -5.64 2.73
N LYS A 206 -13.65 -5.19 3.63
CA LYS A 206 -13.69 -5.74 4.99
C LYS A 206 -14.08 -7.22 5.03
N ASP A 207 -14.93 -7.65 4.12
CA ASP A 207 -15.45 -9.02 4.08
C ASP A 207 -14.37 -10.04 3.70
N MET A 208 -13.34 -9.61 2.93
CA MET A 208 -12.21 -10.46 2.57
C MET A 208 -11.40 -10.93 3.79
N ALA A 209 -11.48 -10.19 4.92
CA ALA A 209 -10.73 -10.49 6.13
C ALA A 209 -11.44 -11.47 7.07
N GLU A 210 -12.64 -11.93 6.73
CA GLU A 210 -13.31 -12.98 7.48
C GLU A 210 -12.64 -14.34 7.25
N LEU A 211 -12.39 -15.04 8.36
CA LEU A 211 -11.77 -16.34 8.38
C LEU A 211 -12.79 -17.38 8.88
N ALA A 212 -12.98 -18.44 8.13
CA ALA A 212 -13.82 -19.57 8.54
C ALA A 212 -12.96 -20.54 9.39
N ILE A 213 -12.76 -20.18 10.67
CA ILE A 213 -11.99 -21.01 11.62
C ILE A 213 -12.80 -21.29 12.89
N ASP A 214 -12.61 -22.48 13.46
CA ASP A 214 -13.06 -22.84 14.80
C ASP A 214 -11.93 -22.49 15.80
N PRO A 215 -12.17 -21.62 16.80
CA PRO A 215 -11.15 -21.27 17.78
C PRO A 215 -10.71 -22.46 18.66
N HIS A 216 -11.50 -23.52 18.75
CA HIS A 216 -11.16 -24.74 19.50
C HIS A 216 -10.36 -25.76 18.66
N GLN A 217 -10.40 -25.63 17.32
CA GLN A 217 -9.69 -26.50 16.40
C GLN A 217 -9.03 -25.69 15.26
N LEU A 218 -7.87 -25.13 15.55
CA LEU A 218 -7.12 -24.35 14.57
C LEU A 218 -6.63 -25.19 13.40
N PRO A 219 -6.59 -24.65 12.18
CA PRO A 219 -6.17 -25.39 10.99
C PRO A 219 -4.67 -25.75 11.03
N THR A 220 -4.32 -26.77 10.25
CA THR A 220 -2.95 -27.28 10.04
C THR A 220 -2.65 -27.41 8.56
N GLY A 221 -1.38 -27.54 8.18
CA GLY A 221 -0.94 -27.74 6.79
C GLY A 221 -1.31 -26.58 5.87
N ASP A 222 -1.78 -26.89 4.66
CA ASP A 222 -2.10 -25.89 3.62
C ASP A 222 -3.23 -24.94 4.04
N GLU A 223 -4.20 -25.42 4.81
CA GLU A 223 -5.28 -24.57 5.34
C GLU A 223 -4.73 -23.55 6.33
N ALA A 224 -3.84 -23.96 7.23
CA ALA A 224 -3.18 -23.04 8.16
C ALA A 224 -2.35 -21.99 7.42
N LEU A 225 -1.64 -22.36 6.37
CA LEU A 225 -0.90 -21.43 5.52
C LEU A 225 -1.83 -20.44 4.84
N ALA A 226 -2.96 -20.89 4.29
CA ALA A 226 -3.95 -20.04 3.63
C ALA A 226 -4.54 -19.01 4.62
N VAL A 227 -4.89 -19.45 5.84
CA VAL A 227 -5.38 -18.56 6.91
C VAL A 227 -4.28 -17.60 7.36
N TYR A 228 -3.05 -18.07 7.53
CA TYR A 228 -1.92 -17.23 7.93
C TYR A 228 -1.61 -16.14 6.90
N LYS A 229 -1.65 -16.45 5.59
CA LYS A 229 -1.54 -15.46 4.51
C LYS A 229 -2.57 -14.35 4.65
N LYS A 230 -3.83 -14.68 4.93
CA LYS A 230 -4.87 -13.68 5.18
C LYS A 230 -4.60 -12.85 6.43
N ILE A 231 -4.14 -13.46 7.53
CA ILE A 231 -3.79 -12.73 8.75
C ILE A 231 -2.66 -11.73 8.46
N CYS A 232 -1.62 -12.14 7.76
CA CYS A 232 -0.53 -11.27 7.35
C CYS A 232 -1.00 -10.16 6.40
N ALA A 233 -1.74 -10.52 5.35
CA ALA A 233 -2.21 -9.55 4.35
C ALA A 233 -3.12 -8.47 4.95
N PHE A 234 -3.95 -8.83 5.92
CA PHE A 234 -4.91 -7.90 6.53
C PHE A 234 -4.41 -7.27 7.83
N ASP A 235 -3.12 -7.42 8.15
CA ASP A 235 -2.50 -6.72 9.29
C ASP A 235 -2.67 -5.20 9.13
N GLY A 236 -3.13 -4.55 10.21
CA GLY A 236 -3.47 -3.12 10.23
C GLY A 236 -4.89 -2.82 9.73
N TRP A 237 -5.22 -3.14 8.49
CA TRP A 237 -6.56 -2.95 7.93
C TRP A 237 -6.82 -3.97 6.81
N PRO A 238 -8.01 -4.59 6.79
CA PRO A 238 -9.17 -4.43 7.70
C PRO A 238 -9.06 -5.18 9.04
N GLU A 239 -7.98 -5.86 9.31
CA GLU A 239 -7.69 -6.82 10.38
C GLU A 239 -8.48 -8.13 10.21
N ALA A 240 -7.76 -9.24 10.07
CA ALA A 240 -8.36 -10.56 9.96
C ALA A 240 -9.18 -10.90 11.22
N PHE A 241 -10.34 -11.50 11.02
CA PHE A 241 -11.26 -11.85 12.12
C PHE A 241 -12.01 -13.13 11.81
N PHE A 242 -12.53 -13.76 12.85
CA PHE A 242 -13.51 -14.83 12.74
C PHE A 242 -14.77 -14.48 13.54
N ILE A 243 -15.88 -15.17 13.25
CA ILE A 243 -17.12 -15.05 13.98
C ILE A 243 -17.27 -16.28 14.88
N HIS A 244 -17.45 -16.04 16.18
CA HIS A 244 -17.74 -17.10 17.13
C HIS A 244 -18.87 -16.65 18.06
N GLN A 245 -19.91 -17.49 18.23
CA GLN A 245 -21.13 -17.16 19.01
C GLN A 245 -21.72 -15.79 18.65
N ASN A 246 -21.84 -15.48 17.34
CA ASN A 246 -22.30 -14.21 16.80
C ASN A 246 -21.47 -12.98 17.22
N GLN A 247 -20.25 -13.16 17.70
CA GLN A 247 -19.32 -12.07 18.02
C GLN A 247 -18.13 -12.09 17.08
N ARG A 248 -17.75 -10.91 16.59
CA ARG A 248 -16.52 -10.74 15.80
C ARG A 248 -15.32 -10.76 16.74
N VAL A 249 -14.33 -11.59 16.40
CA VAL A 249 -13.07 -11.69 17.13
C VAL A 249 -11.93 -11.38 16.16
N LYS A 250 -11.26 -10.23 16.33
CA LYS A 250 -10.11 -9.85 15.51
C LYS A 250 -8.87 -10.59 15.99
N ILE A 251 -8.08 -11.09 15.04
CA ILE A 251 -6.78 -11.69 15.32
C ILE A 251 -5.73 -10.57 15.30
N LYS A 252 -5.01 -10.41 16.40
CA LYS A 252 -3.99 -9.39 16.56
C LYS A 252 -2.59 -9.93 16.35
N ARG A 253 -2.36 -11.19 16.68
CA ARG A 253 -1.08 -11.86 16.46
C ARG A 253 -1.27 -13.37 16.29
N ALA A 254 -0.65 -13.89 15.26
CA ALA A 254 -0.56 -15.31 14.99
C ALA A 254 0.81 -15.65 14.39
N THR A 255 1.16 -16.93 14.45
CA THR A 255 2.36 -17.49 13.82
C THR A 255 2.00 -18.79 13.13
N LEU A 256 2.80 -19.15 12.14
CA LEU A 256 2.77 -20.48 11.54
C LEU A 256 4.01 -21.23 12.03
N THR A 257 3.79 -22.37 12.68
CA THR A 257 4.91 -23.21 13.18
C THR A 257 5.67 -23.85 12.01
N PRO A 258 6.91 -24.31 12.22
CA PRO A 258 7.65 -25.07 11.20
C PRO A 258 6.94 -26.38 10.78
N THR A 259 6.07 -26.92 11.63
CA THR A 259 5.23 -28.10 11.34
C THR A 259 3.93 -27.77 10.60
N GLY A 260 3.72 -26.49 10.23
CA GLY A 260 2.54 -26.06 9.50
C GLY A 260 1.28 -25.93 10.35
N THR A 261 1.40 -25.68 11.65
CA THR A 261 0.25 -25.43 12.54
C THR A 261 0.08 -23.93 12.75
N LEU A 262 -1.17 -23.44 12.63
CA LEU A 262 -1.51 -22.06 12.97
C LEU A 262 -1.58 -21.90 14.49
N GLU A 263 -0.87 -20.92 15.04
CA GLU A 263 -0.93 -20.53 16.44
C GLU A 263 -1.43 -19.10 16.55
N ILE A 264 -2.59 -18.87 17.17
CA ILE A 264 -3.09 -17.54 17.50
C ILE A 264 -2.67 -17.22 18.92
N THR A 265 -2.04 -16.07 19.13
CA THR A 265 -1.55 -15.66 20.46
C THR A 265 -2.32 -14.49 21.04
N ARG A 266 -2.83 -13.57 20.21
CA ARG A 266 -3.53 -12.37 20.65
C ARG A 266 -4.79 -12.14 19.83
N VAL A 267 -5.87 -11.77 20.50
CA VAL A 267 -7.18 -11.46 19.88
C VAL A 267 -7.84 -10.25 20.53
N THR A 268 -8.77 -9.64 19.79
CA THR A 268 -9.65 -8.58 20.31
C THR A 268 -11.11 -8.97 20.00
N PRO A 269 -11.85 -9.53 20.96
CA PRO A 269 -13.28 -9.75 20.81
C PRO A 269 -14.03 -8.42 20.72
N GLU A 270 -15.17 -8.42 20.04
CA GLU A 270 -16.00 -7.23 19.87
C GLU A 270 -16.39 -6.61 21.23
N GLY A 271 -16.19 -5.29 21.37
CA GLY A 271 -16.48 -4.56 22.60
C GLY A 271 -15.52 -4.84 23.76
N LYS A 272 -14.45 -5.57 23.56
CA LYS A 272 -13.43 -5.89 24.58
C LYS A 272 -12.07 -5.31 24.21
N SER A 273 -11.17 -5.27 25.21
CA SER A 273 -9.75 -4.99 25.00
C SER A 273 -9.02 -6.20 24.41
N GLU A 274 -7.86 -5.98 23.83
CA GLU A 274 -6.97 -7.04 23.38
C GLU A 274 -6.56 -7.95 24.55
N MET A 275 -6.56 -9.28 24.31
CA MET A 275 -6.22 -10.28 25.31
C MET A 275 -5.44 -11.45 24.70
N ALA A 276 -4.86 -12.28 25.57
CA ALA A 276 -4.27 -13.55 25.13
C ALA A 276 -5.35 -14.49 24.58
N PHE A 277 -5.04 -15.24 23.53
CA PHE A 277 -5.97 -16.19 22.94
C PHE A 277 -6.38 -17.30 23.92
N THR A 278 -5.46 -17.77 24.77
CA THR A 278 -5.74 -18.73 25.85
C THR A 278 -6.75 -18.20 26.87
N GLN A 279 -6.66 -16.90 27.22
CA GLN A 279 -7.64 -16.26 28.09
C GLN A 279 -9.03 -16.20 27.42
N TYR A 280 -9.07 -15.89 26.12
CA TYR A 280 -10.32 -15.91 25.36
C TYR A 280 -10.97 -17.29 25.40
N LEU A 281 -10.23 -18.38 25.16
CA LEU A 281 -10.73 -19.75 25.23
C LEU A 281 -11.23 -20.12 26.63
N SER A 282 -10.52 -19.70 27.69
CA SER A 282 -10.96 -19.93 29.06
C SER A 282 -12.31 -19.25 29.38
N VAL A 283 -12.54 -18.05 28.86
CA VAL A 283 -13.82 -17.36 29.01
C VAL A 283 -14.95 -18.06 28.25
N LEU A 284 -14.68 -18.64 27.09
CA LEU A 284 -15.65 -19.44 26.35
C LEU A 284 -16.06 -20.69 27.15
N ALA A 285 -15.09 -21.47 27.61
CA ALA A 285 -15.33 -22.68 28.40
C ALA A 285 -16.16 -22.40 29.66
N SER A 286 -15.97 -21.24 30.32
CA SER A 286 -16.76 -20.86 31.50
C SER A 286 -18.20 -20.45 31.20
N ARG A 287 -18.59 -20.27 29.94
CA ARG A 287 -19.94 -19.91 29.49
C ARG A 287 -20.73 -21.10 28.96
N GLU A 288 -20.03 -22.16 28.60
CA GLU A 288 -20.59 -23.40 28.03
C GLU A 288 -20.86 -24.46 29.13
N GLY A 289 -20.33 -24.29 30.35
CA GLY A 289 -20.56 -25.09 31.54
C GLY A 289 -21.52 -24.41 32.52
#